data_fb803223f67fc0698258b6486cf59237
#
_entry.id   fb803223f67fc0698258b6486cf59237
#
_cell.length_a   1.000
_cell.length_b   1.000
_cell.length_c   1.000
_cell.angle_alpha   90.00
_cell.angle_beta   90.00
_cell.angle_gamma   90.00
#
_symmetry.space_group_name_H-M   'P 1'
#
loop_
_entity.id
_entity.type
_entity.pdbx_description
1 polymer ?
#
loop_
_entity_poly.entity_id
_entity_poly.type
_entity_poly.pdbx_seq_one_letter_code
_entity_poly.pdbx_strand_id
1 'polypeptide(L)'
;VKLGDMQNFIDGINERIEEERNQSDELSERIKANEAAVEQLNLMLSMDVDLSKIFKFEFIRCRFGHIPKTGYKTLITYLDNLETFFIKTAEDATDVWGFYFAPLLKERKIEEVFNSLYFEPMDISEDYVGTPLEIKRGLLNQNQKLKQQIEELSAKTAEMISSSADKLCGIYNLA
;
A
#
# COMPACT_ATOMS: atom_id res chain seq x y z
N VAL A 1 51.75 -1.34 4.56
CA VAL A 1 50.34 -1.39 4.97
C VAL A 1 50.08 -2.70 5.72
N LYS A 2 49.64 -2.58 6.97
CA LYS A 2 49.36 -3.76 7.79
C LYS A 2 48.10 -4.47 7.26
N LEU A 3 48.13 -5.80 7.27
CA LEU A 3 47.00 -6.64 6.86
C LEU A 3 45.74 -6.32 7.63
N GLY A 4 45.85 -5.93 8.90
CA GLY A 4 44.74 -5.51 9.76
C GLY A 4 44.02 -4.24 9.29
N ASP A 5 44.76 -3.26 8.77
CA ASP A 5 44.20 -2.01 8.26
C ASP A 5 43.38 -2.24 6.97
N MET A 6 43.89 -3.15 6.13
CA MET A 6 43.21 -3.57 4.91
C MET A 6 41.93 -4.33 5.23
N GLN A 7 41.95 -5.22 6.21
CA GLN A 7 40.78 -5.95 6.68
C GLN A 7 39.70 -4.99 7.23
N ASN A 8 40.07 -4.05 8.08
CA ASN A 8 39.16 -3.03 8.61
C ASN A 8 38.56 -2.16 7.53
N PHE A 9 39.33 -1.84 6.49
CA PHE A 9 38.85 -1.07 5.35
C PHE A 9 37.80 -1.84 4.55
N ILE A 10 38.04 -3.12 4.28
CA ILE A 10 37.09 -4.02 3.58
C ILE A 10 35.81 -4.22 4.41
N ASP A 11 35.98 -4.43 5.72
CA ASP A 11 34.84 -4.58 6.64
C ASP A 11 33.96 -3.33 6.66
N GLY A 12 34.58 -2.14 6.66
CA GLY A 12 33.85 -0.87 6.57
C GLY A 12 33.07 -0.69 5.28
N ILE A 13 33.64 -1.14 4.15
CA ILE A 13 32.93 -1.14 2.85
C ILE A 13 31.74 -2.10 2.89
N ASN A 14 31.93 -3.31 3.40
CA ASN A 14 30.88 -4.31 3.52
C ASN A 14 29.73 -3.83 4.40
N GLU A 15 30.03 -3.19 5.52
CA GLU A 15 29.01 -2.59 6.40
C GLU A 15 28.17 -1.55 5.66
N ARG A 16 28.80 -0.67 4.88
CA ARG A 16 28.08 0.36 4.10
C ARG A 16 27.23 -0.23 2.99
N ILE A 17 27.69 -1.27 2.32
CA ILE A 17 26.92 -2.00 1.31
C ILE A 17 25.69 -2.64 1.96
N GLU A 18 25.86 -3.23 3.13
CA GLU A 18 24.77 -3.86 3.88
C GLU A 18 23.73 -2.83 4.35
N GLU A 19 24.18 -1.68 4.88
CA GLU A 19 23.30 -0.56 5.24
C GLU A 19 22.49 -0.05 4.04
N GLU A 20 23.16 0.14 2.89
CA GLU A 20 22.49 0.57 1.66
C GLU A 20 21.44 -0.45 1.22
N ARG A 21 21.79 -1.74 1.25
CA ARG A 21 20.86 -2.83 0.91
C ARG A 21 19.64 -2.80 1.82
N ASN A 22 19.84 -2.65 3.13
CA ASN A 22 18.76 -2.60 4.11
C ASN A 22 17.84 -1.39 3.87
N GLN A 23 18.41 -0.22 3.60
CA GLN A 23 17.65 0.99 3.28
C GLN A 23 16.88 0.83 1.97
N SER A 24 17.52 0.27 0.94
CA SER A 24 16.85 -0.02 -0.34
C SER A 24 15.70 -1.00 -0.19
N ASP A 25 15.87 -2.03 0.64
CA ASP A 25 14.83 -3.02 0.92
C ASP A 25 13.64 -2.39 1.64
N GLU A 26 13.88 -1.53 2.63
CA GLU A 26 12.81 -0.78 3.31
C GLU A 26 12.02 0.11 2.34
N LEU A 27 12.72 0.85 1.49
CA LEU A 27 12.09 1.71 0.48
C LEU A 27 11.29 0.88 -0.54
N SER A 28 11.82 -0.27 -0.95
CA SER A 28 11.15 -1.20 -1.86
C SER A 28 9.87 -1.78 -1.25
N GLU A 29 9.90 -2.13 0.02
CA GLU A 29 8.71 -2.62 0.74
C GLU A 29 7.63 -1.54 0.85
N ARG A 30 8.02 -0.29 1.10
CA ARG A 30 7.08 0.84 1.09
C ARG A 30 6.45 1.05 -0.28
N ILE A 31 7.23 0.93 -1.36
CA ILE A 31 6.72 1.02 -2.72
C ILE A 31 5.68 -0.08 -2.98
N LYS A 32 5.97 -1.32 -2.60
CA LYS A 32 5.04 -2.44 -2.75
C LYS A 32 3.75 -2.23 -1.96
N ALA A 33 3.86 -1.75 -0.73
CA ALA A 33 2.69 -1.44 0.10
C ALA A 33 1.82 -0.34 -0.55
N ASN A 34 2.44 0.70 -1.09
CA ASN A 34 1.74 1.76 -1.81
C ASN A 34 1.09 1.25 -3.11
N GLU A 35 1.76 0.36 -3.84
CA GLU A 35 1.20 -0.25 -5.04
C GLU A 35 -0.04 -1.11 -4.72
N ALA A 36 0.01 -1.89 -3.65
CA ALA A 36 -1.15 -2.65 -3.18
C ALA A 36 -2.31 -1.73 -2.76
N ALA A 37 -2.00 -0.62 -2.09
CA ALA A 37 -2.99 0.39 -1.73
C ALA A 37 -3.60 1.06 -2.98
N VAL A 38 -2.81 1.34 -4.00
CA VAL A 38 -3.29 1.88 -5.28
C VAL A 38 -4.24 0.91 -5.99
N GLU A 39 -3.92 -0.37 -6.01
CA GLU A 39 -4.82 -1.39 -6.55
C GLU A 39 -6.17 -1.40 -5.85
N GLN A 40 -6.15 -1.30 -4.51
CA GLN A 40 -7.37 -1.22 -3.71
C GLN A 40 -8.16 0.06 -4.03
N LEU A 41 -7.50 1.22 -4.11
CA LEU A 41 -8.12 2.50 -4.45
C LEU A 41 -8.71 2.51 -5.87
N ASN A 42 -8.12 1.76 -6.80
CA ASN A 42 -8.66 1.62 -8.15
C ASN A 42 -10.07 1.01 -8.17
N LEU A 43 -10.41 0.21 -7.17
CA LEU A 43 -11.74 -0.39 -7.02
C LEU A 43 -12.81 0.62 -6.57
N MET A 44 -12.43 1.80 -6.13
CA MET A 44 -13.34 2.81 -5.59
C MET A 44 -13.17 4.21 -6.22
N LEU A 45 -12.51 4.30 -7.38
CA LEU A 45 -12.25 5.59 -8.05
C LEU A 45 -13.50 6.34 -8.48
N SER A 46 -14.63 5.65 -8.66
CA SER A 46 -15.91 6.27 -8.98
C SER A 46 -16.48 7.09 -7.82
N MET A 47 -15.97 6.90 -6.61
CA MET A 47 -16.41 7.67 -5.45
C MET A 47 -15.65 8.99 -5.37
N ASP A 48 -16.40 10.08 -5.48
CA ASP A 48 -15.88 11.45 -5.32
C ASP A 48 -16.23 11.97 -3.91
N VAL A 49 -15.81 11.20 -2.90
CA VAL A 49 -16.05 11.51 -1.49
C VAL A 49 -14.78 11.33 -0.71
N ASP A 50 -14.52 12.24 0.23
CA ASP A 50 -13.41 12.12 1.16
C ASP A 50 -13.61 10.91 2.08
N LEU A 51 -12.72 9.93 1.96
CA LEU A 51 -12.79 8.69 2.74
C LEU A 51 -12.72 8.95 4.25
N SER A 52 -12.00 9.97 4.69
CA SER A 52 -11.90 10.31 6.10
C SER A 52 -13.25 10.71 6.70
N LYS A 53 -14.15 11.25 5.89
CA LYS A 53 -15.51 11.62 6.33
C LYS A 53 -16.39 10.39 6.48
N ILE A 54 -16.23 9.39 5.61
CA ILE A 54 -16.99 8.13 5.67
C ILE A 54 -16.66 7.37 6.96
N PHE A 55 -15.40 7.29 7.33
CA PHE A 55 -14.96 6.54 8.51
C PHE A 55 -15.24 7.26 9.84
N LYS A 56 -15.57 8.55 9.81
CA LYS A 56 -15.88 9.35 11.00
C LYS A 56 -17.36 9.34 11.39
N PHE A 57 -18.22 8.62 10.69
CA PHE A 57 -19.60 8.51 11.07
C PHE A 57 -19.76 7.84 12.45
N GLU A 58 -20.41 8.53 13.35
CA GLU A 58 -20.54 8.09 14.75
C GLU A 58 -21.54 6.94 14.91
N PHE A 59 -22.67 7.00 14.17
CA PHE A 59 -23.79 6.07 14.32
C PHE A 59 -23.98 5.14 13.14
N ILE A 60 -23.09 5.20 12.16
CA ILE A 60 -23.16 4.40 10.95
C ILE A 60 -21.82 3.68 10.74
N ARG A 61 -21.89 2.38 10.56
CA ARG A 61 -20.73 1.58 10.15
C ARG A 61 -20.67 1.49 8.64
N CYS A 62 -19.52 1.81 8.07
CA CYS A 62 -19.22 1.64 6.67
C CYS A 62 -18.30 0.44 6.46
N ARG A 63 -18.63 -0.41 5.50
CA ARG A 63 -17.81 -1.56 5.11
C ARG A 63 -17.57 -1.55 3.62
N PHE A 64 -16.34 -1.72 3.20
CA PHE A 64 -15.98 -1.93 1.80
C PHE A 64 -15.60 -3.39 1.58
N GLY A 65 -15.97 -3.93 0.42
CA GLY A 65 -15.63 -5.28 0.05
C GLY A 65 -16.24 -5.69 -1.28
N HIS A 66 -16.26 -6.98 -1.52
CA HIS A 66 -16.84 -7.52 -2.74
C HIS A 66 -17.86 -8.62 -2.44
N ILE A 67 -18.78 -8.77 -3.35
CA ILE A 67 -19.84 -9.76 -3.29
C ILE A 67 -19.94 -10.45 -4.67
N PRO A 68 -20.11 -11.79 -4.72
CA PRO A 68 -20.35 -12.47 -5.99
C PRO A 68 -21.57 -11.89 -6.69
N LYS A 69 -21.55 -11.84 -8.02
CA LYS A 69 -22.67 -11.27 -8.82
C LYS A 69 -24.02 -11.94 -8.52
N THR A 70 -24.00 -13.22 -8.21
CA THR A 70 -25.21 -13.96 -7.80
C THR A 70 -25.77 -13.44 -6.48
N GLY A 71 -24.91 -13.23 -5.49
CA GLY A 71 -25.24 -12.63 -4.21
C GLY A 71 -25.72 -11.19 -4.35
N TYR A 72 -25.11 -10.42 -5.23
CA TYR A 72 -25.50 -9.04 -5.52
C TYR A 72 -26.93 -8.95 -6.09
N LYS A 73 -27.29 -9.82 -7.01
CA LYS A 73 -28.66 -9.90 -7.54
C LYS A 73 -29.69 -10.16 -6.44
N THR A 74 -29.38 -11.06 -5.53
CA THR A 74 -30.22 -11.35 -4.38
C THR A 74 -30.28 -10.16 -3.43
N LEU A 75 -29.14 -9.51 -3.15
CA LEU A 75 -29.06 -8.33 -2.29
C LEU A 75 -29.99 -7.21 -2.77
N ILE A 76 -29.99 -6.90 -4.05
CA ILE A 76 -30.84 -5.84 -4.64
C ILE A 76 -32.31 -6.07 -4.30
N THR A 77 -32.78 -7.30 -4.28
CA THR A 77 -34.15 -7.62 -3.95
C THR A 77 -34.51 -7.39 -2.48
N TYR A 78 -33.51 -7.43 -1.60
CA TYR A 78 -33.72 -7.25 -0.15
C TYR A 78 -33.38 -5.86 0.38
N LEU A 79 -32.69 -5.02 -0.39
CA LEU A 79 -32.20 -3.72 0.09
C LEU A 79 -33.31 -2.82 0.61
N ASP A 80 -34.48 -2.83 -0.02
CA ASP A 80 -35.63 -2.02 0.39
C ASP A 80 -36.17 -2.41 1.78
N ASN A 81 -35.95 -3.66 2.19
CA ASN A 81 -36.41 -4.19 3.48
C ASN A 81 -35.30 -4.18 4.56
N LEU A 82 -34.06 -3.92 4.15
CA LEU A 82 -32.93 -3.74 5.04
C LEU A 82 -32.68 -2.24 5.25
N GLU A 83 -32.50 -1.82 6.48
CA GLU A 83 -32.14 -0.43 6.76
C GLU A 83 -30.67 -0.18 6.43
N THR A 84 -30.29 -0.47 5.22
CA THR A 84 -28.94 -0.30 4.68
C THR A 84 -29.03 0.07 3.20
N PHE A 85 -27.95 0.54 2.66
CA PHE A 85 -27.78 0.70 1.23
C PHE A 85 -26.37 0.27 0.80
N PHE A 86 -26.27 -0.12 -0.45
CA PHE A 86 -25.02 -0.56 -1.05
C PHE A 86 -24.68 0.34 -2.23
N ILE A 87 -23.49 0.91 -2.21
CA ILE A 87 -22.96 1.72 -3.30
C ILE A 87 -21.94 0.88 -4.07
N LYS A 88 -22.32 0.46 -5.27
CA LYS A 88 -21.41 -0.22 -6.18
C LYS A 88 -20.36 0.75 -6.71
N THR A 89 -19.09 0.36 -6.63
CA THR A 89 -17.96 1.18 -7.09
C THR A 89 -17.23 0.58 -8.29
N ALA A 90 -17.24 -0.75 -8.43
CA ALA A 90 -16.60 -1.46 -9.52
C ALA A 90 -17.24 -2.83 -9.69
N GLU A 91 -16.95 -3.47 -10.81
CA GLU A 91 -17.30 -4.88 -11.04
C GLU A 91 -16.28 -5.53 -11.97
N ASP A 92 -16.09 -6.82 -11.79
CA ASP A 92 -15.33 -7.66 -12.70
C ASP A 92 -16.20 -8.79 -13.27
N ALA A 93 -15.59 -9.84 -13.80
CA ALA A 93 -16.35 -10.96 -14.37
C ALA A 93 -17.18 -11.74 -13.34
N THR A 94 -16.76 -11.77 -12.07
CA THR A 94 -17.35 -12.62 -11.03
C THR A 94 -17.96 -11.86 -9.87
N ASP A 95 -17.43 -10.68 -9.53
CA ASP A 95 -17.75 -9.95 -8.32
C ASP A 95 -18.16 -8.51 -8.58
N VAL A 96 -18.89 -7.96 -7.61
CA VAL A 96 -19.23 -6.54 -7.51
C VAL A 96 -18.54 -5.99 -6.27
N TRP A 97 -17.89 -4.87 -6.43
CA TRP A 97 -17.20 -4.13 -5.37
C TRP A 97 -18.04 -2.95 -4.91
N GLY A 98 -18.03 -2.68 -3.63
CA GLY A 98 -18.76 -1.54 -3.12
C GLY A 98 -18.73 -1.38 -1.62
N PHE A 99 -19.43 -0.35 -1.16
CA PHE A 99 -19.63 -0.02 0.25
C PHE A 99 -21.05 -0.33 0.68
N TYR A 100 -21.22 -0.88 1.87
CA TYR A 100 -22.50 -0.86 2.54
C TYR A 100 -22.40 -0.03 3.82
N PHE A 101 -23.55 0.54 4.22
CA PHE A 101 -23.70 1.41 5.37
C PHE A 101 -24.77 0.85 6.28
N ALA A 102 -24.42 0.63 7.54
CA ALA A 102 -25.32 0.03 8.51
C ALA A 102 -25.43 0.89 9.76
N PRO A 103 -26.64 1.20 10.25
CA PRO A 103 -26.79 1.79 11.57
C PRO A 103 -26.16 0.88 12.63
N LEU A 104 -25.41 1.45 13.58
CA LEU A 104 -24.72 0.66 14.60
C LEU A 104 -25.66 -0.27 15.37
N LEU A 105 -26.88 0.15 15.64
CA LEU A 105 -27.88 -0.66 16.33
C LEU A 105 -28.30 -1.92 15.56
N LYS A 106 -28.11 -1.93 14.25
CA LYS A 106 -28.48 -3.02 13.36
C LYS A 106 -27.30 -3.66 12.65
N GLU A 107 -26.09 -3.24 12.99
CA GLU A 107 -24.85 -3.67 12.35
C GLU A 107 -24.77 -5.20 12.27
N ARG A 108 -24.98 -5.89 13.38
CA ARG A 108 -24.88 -7.35 13.45
C ARG A 108 -25.84 -8.07 12.51
N LYS A 109 -27.08 -7.65 12.48
CA LYS A 109 -28.10 -8.24 11.62
C LYS A 109 -27.81 -8.03 10.13
N ILE A 110 -27.34 -6.82 9.78
CA ILE A 110 -27.00 -6.46 8.42
C ILE A 110 -25.74 -7.22 7.99
N GLU A 111 -24.75 -7.30 8.85
CA GLU A 111 -23.52 -8.08 8.59
C GLU A 111 -23.84 -9.56 8.34
N GLU A 112 -24.73 -10.16 9.12
CA GLU A 112 -25.17 -11.55 8.91
C GLU A 112 -25.82 -11.74 7.53
N VAL A 113 -26.60 -10.79 7.07
CA VAL A 113 -27.20 -10.84 5.72
C VAL A 113 -26.11 -10.77 4.65
N PHE A 114 -25.18 -9.84 4.74
CA PHE A 114 -24.08 -9.73 3.77
C PHE A 114 -23.19 -10.98 3.77
N ASN A 115 -22.89 -11.52 4.94
CA ASN A 115 -22.12 -12.76 5.07
C ASN A 115 -22.85 -13.95 4.42
N SER A 116 -24.17 -14.02 4.56
CA SER A 116 -24.96 -15.08 3.92
C SER A 116 -24.95 -15.00 2.39
N LEU A 117 -24.64 -13.84 1.85
CA LEU A 117 -24.50 -13.60 0.41
C LEU A 117 -23.04 -13.66 -0.07
N TYR A 118 -22.14 -14.13 0.80
CA TYR A 118 -20.70 -14.29 0.53
C TYR A 118 -19.98 -12.95 0.30
N PHE A 119 -20.43 -11.90 0.96
CA PHE A 119 -19.67 -10.64 1.00
C PHE A 119 -18.37 -10.85 1.75
N GLU A 120 -17.26 -10.45 1.13
CA GLU A 120 -15.95 -10.46 1.76
C GLU A 120 -15.49 -9.01 2.01
N PRO A 121 -15.35 -8.60 3.29
CA PRO A 121 -14.88 -7.27 3.61
C PRO A 121 -13.41 -7.12 3.26
N MET A 122 -13.04 -5.91 2.84
CA MET A 122 -11.67 -5.51 2.57
C MET A 122 -11.32 -4.35 3.49
N ASP A 123 -10.21 -4.48 4.20
CA ASP A 123 -9.75 -3.42 5.09
C ASP A 123 -9.22 -2.23 4.30
N ILE A 124 -9.67 -1.04 4.68
CA ILE A 124 -9.19 0.23 4.15
C ILE A 124 -8.56 1.00 5.30
N SER A 125 -7.41 1.61 5.06
CA SER A 125 -6.75 2.43 6.07
C SER A 125 -7.64 3.59 6.50
N GLU A 126 -7.87 3.72 7.79
CA GLU A 126 -8.62 4.84 8.39
C GLU A 126 -7.82 6.16 8.37
N ASP A 127 -6.52 6.09 8.06
CA ASP A 127 -5.62 7.24 7.96
C ASP A 127 -5.75 7.98 6.63
N TYR A 128 -6.49 7.45 5.67
CA TYR A 128 -6.68 8.10 4.39
C TYR A 128 -7.50 9.39 4.52
N VAL A 129 -6.99 10.46 3.93
CA VAL A 129 -7.64 11.76 3.85
C VAL A 129 -7.75 12.16 2.38
N GLY A 130 -8.94 12.51 1.94
CA GLY A 130 -9.22 12.89 0.57
C GLY A 130 -10.05 11.85 -0.19
N THR A 131 -10.32 12.14 -1.45
CA THR A 131 -11.00 11.21 -2.35
C THR A 131 -10.05 10.06 -2.73
N PRO A 132 -10.59 8.91 -3.17
CA PRO A 132 -9.76 7.81 -3.66
C PRO A 132 -8.76 8.24 -4.75
N LEU A 133 -9.16 9.11 -5.65
CA LEU A 133 -8.28 9.62 -6.72
C LEU A 133 -7.15 10.49 -6.16
N GLU A 134 -7.44 11.37 -5.20
CA GLU A 134 -6.43 12.22 -4.56
C GLU A 134 -5.41 11.38 -3.80
N ILE A 135 -5.88 10.38 -3.06
CA ILE A 135 -5.02 9.46 -2.30
C ILE A 135 -4.13 8.66 -3.27
N LYS A 136 -4.71 8.13 -4.33
CA LYS A 136 -3.97 7.41 -5.37
C LYS A 136 -2.84 8.26 -5.97
N ARG A 137 -3.14 9.50 -6.35
CA ARG A 137 -2.15 10.43 -6.89
C ARG A 137 -1.01 10.69 -5.90
N GLY A 138 -1.36 10.89 -4.63
CA GLY A 138 -0.37 11.07 -3.57
C GLY A 138 0.56 9.87 -3.42
N LEU A 139 0.01 8.67 -3.43
CA LEU A 139 0.80 7.42 -3.33
C LEU A 139 1.70 7.20 -4.55
N LEU A 140 1.21 7.48 -5.75
CA LEU A 140 2.02 7.39 -6.97
C LEU A 140 3.18 8.40 -6.97
N ASN A 141 2.93 9.62 -6.52
CA ASN A 141 3.98 10.64 -6.37
C ASN A 141 5.01 10.22 -5.32
N GLN A 142 4.56 9.66 -4.20
CA GLN A 142 5.45 9.14 -3.16
C GLN A 142 6.31 8.00 -3.70
N ASN A 143 5.75 7.08 -4.47
CA ASN A 143 6.50 6.00 -5.08
C ASN A 143 7.58 6.48 -6.03
N GLN A 144 7.30 7.53 -6.80
CA GLN A 144 8.29 8.16 -7.68
C GLN A 144 9.48 8.67 -6.88
N LYS A 145 9.22 9.37 -5.77
CA LYS A 145 10.28 9.86 -4.87
C LYS A 145 11.07 8.73 -4.23
N LEU A 146 10.39 7.67 -3.79
CA LEU A 146 11.03 6.49 -3.20
C LEU A 146 11.95 5.79 -4.22
N LYS A 147 11.52 5.65 -5.46
CA LYS A 147 12.34 5.09 -6.54
C LYS A 147 13.59 5.92 -6.80
N GLN A 148 13.45 7.26 -6.80
CA GLN A 148 14.60 8.16 -6.92
C GLN A 148 15.57 8.01 -5.76
N GLN A 149 15.09 7.87 -4.53
CA GLN A 149 15.92 7.64 -3.36
C GLN A 149 16.71 6.33 -3.47
N ILE A 150 16.11 5.28 -3.98
CA ILE A 150 16.78 4.00 -4.23
C ILE A 150 17.91 4.17 -5.26
N GLU A 151 17.62 4.87 -6.37
CA GLU A 151 18.62 5.16 -7.41
C GLU A 151 19.80 5.98 -6.86
N GLU A 152 19.51 7.00 -6.06
CA GLU A 152 20.52 7.83 -5.41
C GLU A 152 21.41 7.02 -4.45
N LEU A 153 20.81 6.14 -3.64
CA LEU A 153 21.55 5.24 -2.74
C LEU A 153 22.45 4.30 -3.54
N SER A 154 21.94 3.72 -4.62
CA SER A 154 22.71 2.83 -5.49
C SER A 154 23.87 3.58 -6.16
N ALA A 155 23.64 4.80 -6.65
CA ALA A 155 24.67 5.63 -7.25
C ALA A 155 25.78 6.02 -6.25
N LYS A 156 25.41 6.41 -5.03
CA LYS A 156 26.36 6.74 -3.96
C LYS A 156 27.22 5.54 -3.58
N THR A 157 26.61 4.37 -3.46
CA THR A 157 27.33 3.13 -3.14
C THR A 157 28.29 2.73 -4.26
N ALA A 158 27.85 2.82 -5.52
CA ALA A 158 28.69 2.56 -6.67
C ALA A 158 29.88 3.52 -6.73
N GLU A 159 29.67 4.80 -6.49
CA GLU A 159 30.74 5.81 -6.43
C GLU A 159 31.74 5.53 -5.29
N MET A 160 31.23 5.17 -4.12
CA MET A 160 32.06 4.81 -2.97
C MET A 160 32.91 3.57 -3.25
N ILE A 161 32.34 2.53 -3.86
CA ILE A 161 33.06 1.31 -4.23
C ILE A 161 34.14 1.63 -5.25
N SER A 162 33.86 2.42 -6.27
CA SER A 162 34.84 2.85 -7.28
C SER A 162 35.97 3.66 -6.65
N SER A 163 35.66 4.63 -5.80
CA SER A 163 36.66 5.42 -5.07
C SER A 163 37.50 4.56 -4.14
N SER A 164 36.93 3.57 -3.49
CA SER A 164 37.60 2.64 -2.60
C SER A 164 38.52 1.68 -3.37
N ALA A 165 38.08 1.22 -4.54
CA ALA A 165 38.91 0.41 -5.43
C ALA A 165 40.17 1.17 -5.92
N ASP A 166 40.01 2.44 -6.28
CA ASP A 166 41.11 3.31 -6.68
C ASP A 166 42.13 3.52 -5.53
N LYS A 167 41.63 3.72 -4.31
CA LYS A 167 42.48 3.80 -3.12
C LYS A 167 43.25 2.51 -2.86
N LEU A 168 42.61 1.36 -2.99
CA LEU A 168 43.25 0.05 -2.84
C LEU A 168 44.30 -0.19 -3.92
N CYS A 169 43.99 0.14 -5.17
CA CYS A 169 44.96 0.08 -6.27
C CYS A 169 46.14 1.02 -6.04
N GLY A 170 45.94 2.23 -5.54
CA GLY A 170 46.94 3.18 -5.18
C GLY A 170 47.86 2.67 -4.07
N ILE A 171 47.32 2.06 -3.04
CA ILE A 171 48.06 1.45 -1.93
C ILE A 171 48.90 0.24 -2.43
N TYR A 172 48.31 -0.56 -3.31
CA TYR A 172 49.00 -1.73 -3.89
C TYR A 172 50.18 -1.35 -4.80
N ASN A 173 50.03 -0.27 -5.55
CA ASN A 173 51.08 0.24 -6.45
C ASN A 173 52.21 0.98 -5.72
N LEU A 174 51.98 1.43 -4.51
CA LEU A 174 52.96 2.09 -3.66
C LEU A 174 53.77 1.11 -2.76
N ALA A 175 53.36 -0.11 -2.71
CA ALA A 175 54.04 -1.17 -2.01
C ALA A 175 55.02 -1.89 -2.97
#